data_f2fb330ccb311a47feca84c312944d2e
#
_entry.id   f2fb330ccb311a47feca84c312944d2e
#
_cell.length_a   1.000
_cell.length_b   1.000
_cell.length_c   1.000
_cell.angle_alpha   90.00
_cell.angle_beta   90.00
_cell.angle_gamma   90.00
#
_symmetry.space_group_name_H-M   'P 1'
#
loop_
_entity.id
_entity.type
_entity.pdbx_description
1 polymer ?
#
loop_
_entity_poly.entity_id
_entity_poly.type
_entity_poly.pdbx_seq_one_letter_code
_entity_poly.pdbx_strand_id
1 'polypeptide(L)'
;VTFDYESKLIQYIAADELYEVTNKNKGIADKQYYQKQEYDEKFATLWRKLQREKLVKHSIEEIENSDLFKYSPYKELNDSQRQAVEDIVQKLKEGTVDKVVVNGMPGSGKTIVAVYLMKYLADSEEYAGKQIGFVVPQTSLRKTMKIIFRSIYGLSPSQVLSPSDVTKKKYDILLVDEAH
;
A
#
# COMPACT_ATOMS: atom_id res chain seq x y z
N VAL A 1 -14.53 15.77 -4.11
CA VAL A 1 -13.97 16.01 -5.46
C VAL A 1 -12.49 16.30 -5.38
N THR A 2 -12.03 17.35 -4.68
CA THR A 2 -10.62 17.74 -4.61
C THR A 2 -9.75 16.64 -3.98
N PHE A 3 -10.20 16.01 -2.92
CA PHE A 3 -9.49 14.92 -2.23
C PHE A 3 -9.36 13.66 -3.09
N ASP A 4 -10.34 13.35 -3.93
CA ASP A 4 -10.29 12.21 -4.84
C ASP A 4 -9.22 12.38 -5.92
N TYR A 5 -9.13 13.59 -6.50
CA TYR A 5 -8.10 13.90 -7.48
C TYR A 5 -6.69 13.82 -6.88
N GLU A 6 -6.53 14.34 -5.67
CA GLU A 6 -5.26 14.29 -4.94
C GLU A 6 -4.85 12.83 -4.69
N SER A 7 -5.75 12.02 -4.15
CA SER A 7 -5.49 10.59 -3.90
C SER A 7 -5.13 9.85 -5.16
N LYS A 8 -5.88 10.09 -6.24
CA LYS A 8 -5.65 9.45 -7.53
C LYS A 8 -4.31 9.88 -8.12
N LEU A 9 -3.96 11.17 -8.06
CA LEU A 9 -2.66 11.68 -8.49
C LEU A 9 -1.52 11.05 -7.69
N ILE A 10 -1.61 11.00 -6.36
CA ILE A 10 -0.62 10.38 -5.49
C ILE A 10 -0.39 8.92 -5.89
N GLN A 11 -1.47 8.16 -6.06
CA GLN A 11 -1.41 6.75 -6.42
C GLN A 11 -0.73 6.53 -7.78
N TYR A 12 -1.12 7.31 -8.79
CA TYR A 12 -0.57 7.16 -10.14
C TYR A 12 0.86 7.67 -10.26
N ILE A 13 1.20 8.80 -9.62
CA ILE A 13 2.58 9.32 -9.59
C ILE A 13 3.51 8.35 -8.85
N ALA A 14 3.05 7.77 -7.74
CA ALA A 14 3.82 6.75 -7.03
C ALA A 14 4.08 5.51 -7.90
N ALA A 15 3.11 5.09 -8.70
CA ALA A 15 3.24 3.94 -9.59
C ALA A 15 4.02 4.25 -10.89
N ASP A 16 4.14 5.51 -11.28
CA ASP A 16 4.94 5.95 -12.42
C ASP A 16 6.46 5.90 -12.16
N GLU A 17 6.87 5.84 -10.90
CA GLU A 17 8.28 5.72 -10.45
C GLU A 17 9.22 6.86 -10.90
N LEU A 18 8.71 7.93 -11.50
CA LEU A 18 9.55 9.06 -11.89
C LEU A 18 9.90 9.95 -10.69
N TYR A 19 9.00 10.02 -9.71
CA TYR A 19 9.15 10.81 -8.49
C TYR A 19 8.91 9.96 -7.25
N GLU A 20 9.64 10.28 -6.18
CA GLU A 20 9.36 9.76 -4.85
C GLU A 20 8.23 10.57 -4.20
N VAL A 21 7.12 9.90 -3.91
CA VAL A 21 5.96 10.54 -3.27
C VAL A 21 6.16 10.55 -1.77
N THR A 22 6.38 11.74 -1.19
CA THR A 22 6.64 11.93 0.25
C THR A 22 5.38 12.25 1.05
N ASN A 23 4.20 12.23 0.40
CA ASN A 23 2.95 12.60 1.05
C ASN A 23 2.60 11.62 2.19
N LYS A 24 2.43 12.16 3.40
CA LYS A 24 2.00 11.40 4.59
C LYS A 24 0.47 11.32 4.71
N ASN A 25 -0.24 12.19 4.01
CA ASN A 25 -1.70 12.17 4.04
C ASN A 25 -2.20 10.98 3.23
N LYS A 26 -2.89 10.09 3.91
CA LYS A 26 -3.70 9.09 3.25
C LYS A 26 -4.81 9.84 2.56
N GLY A 27 -4.77 9.91 1.23
CA GLY A 27 -5.88 10.46 0.49
C GLY A 27 -7.14 9.76 0.98
N ILE A 28 -8.10 10.52 1.50
CA ILE A 28 -9.41 9.99 1.85
C ILE A 28 -10.09 9.76 0.51
N ALA A 29 -10.00 8.54 0.05
CA ALA A 29 -10.63 8.13 -1.16
C ALA A 29 -12.00 7.51 -0.84
N ASP A 30 -12.84 7.64 -1.79
CA ASP A 30 -14.17 7.12 -2.03
C ASP A 30 -15.30 7.61 -1.15
N LYS A 31 -15.88 8.67 -1.64
CA LYS A 31 -17.33 8.83 -1.54
C LYS A 31 -17.87 8.68 -2.95
N GLN A 32 -18.85 7.78 -3.14
CA GLN A 32 -19.64 7.77 -4.36
C GLN A 32 -20.29 9.15 -4.51
N TYR A 33 -19.85 9.91 -5.49
CA TYR A 33 -20.45 11.21 -5.80
C TYR A 33 -20.97 11.21 -7.24
N TYR A 34 -21.97 12.02 -7.46
CA TYR A 34 -22.84 12.05 -8.63
C TYR A 34 -22.11 12.24 -9.99
N GLN A 35 -20.81 12.56 -10.04
CA GLN A 35 -20.07 12.85 -11.26
C GLN A 35 -18.75 12.07 -11.36
N LYS A 36 -18.60 10.92 -10.72
CA LYS A 36 -17.34 10.14 -10.71
C LYS A 36 -16.83 9.87 -12.13
N GLN A 37 -17.70 9.48 -13.06
CA GLN A 37 -17.32 9.16 -14.43
C GLN A 37 -16.77 10.39 -15.19
N GLU A 38 -17.37 11.57 -15.02
CA GLU A 38 -16.87 12.80 -15.62
C GLU A 38 -15.48 13.18 -15.10
N TYR A 39 -15.23 12.93 -13.82
CA TYR A 39 -13.92 13.18 -13.22
C TYR A 39 -12.87 12.17 -13.65
N ASP A 40 -13.23 10.93 -13.91
CA ASP A 40 -12.30 9.92 -14.46
C ASP A 40 -11.85 10.30 -15.88
N GLU A 41 -12.75 10.81 -16.72
CA GLU A 41 -12.41 11.33 -18.04
C GLU A 41 -11.49 12.57 -17.97
N LYS A 42 -11.78 13.48 -17.05
CA LYS A 42 -10.95 14.66 -16.79
C LYS A 42 -9.56 14.26 -16.29
N PHE A 43 -9.47 13.25 -15.39
CA PHE A 43 -8.19 12.71 -14.92
C PHE A 43 -7.38 12.12 -16.07
N ALA A 44 -7.98 11.32 -16.93
CA ALA A 44 -7.31 10.76 -18.11
C ALA A 44 -6.79 11.85 -19.05
N THR A 45 -7.53 12.95 -19.19
CA THR A 45 -7.10 14.10 -19.99
C THR A 45 -5.93 14.84 -19.34
N LEU A 46 -5.97 15.04 -18.02
CA LEU A 46 -4.87 15.63 -17.25
C LEU A 46 -3.62 14.76 -17.36
N TRP A 47 -3.74 13.43 -17.16
CA TRP A 47 -2.61 12.51 -17.22
C TRP A 47 -1.91 12.53 -18.58
N ARG A 48 -2.69 12.49 -19.67
CA ARG A 48 -2.15 12.63 -21.04
C ARG A 48 -1.41 13.97 -21.27
N LYS A 49 -1.85 15.05 -20.61
CA LYS A 49 -1.14 16.34 -20.65
C LYS A 49 0.19 16.27 -19.91
N LEU A 50 0.19 15.70 -18.68
CA LEU A 50 1.41 15.49 -17.91
C LEU A 50 2.43 14.63 -18.67
N GLN A 51 1.96 13.60 -19.36
CA GLN A 51 2.80 12.73 -20.20
C GLN A 51 3.43 13.48 -21.39
N ARG A 52 2.66 14.35 -22.08
CA ARG A 52 3.18 15.21 -23.15
C ARG A 52 4.24 16.20 -22.67
N GLU A 53 4.06 16.73 -21.48
CA GLU A 53 5.03 17.63 -20.81
C GLU A 53 6.21 16.86 -20.18
N LYS A 54 6.27 15.53 -20.34
CA LYS A 54 7.30 14.64 -19.77
C LYS A 54 7.39 14.70 -18.24
N LEU A 55 6.30 15.06 -17.58
CA LEU A 55 6.17 15.08 -16.12
C LEU A 55 5.77 13.71 -15.56
N VAL A 56 5.33 12.78 -16.40
CA VAL A 56 5.11 11.37 -16.09
C VAL A 56 5.57 10.52 -17.27
N LYS A 57 5.94 9.27 -16.99
CA LYS A 57 6.57 8.38 -17.96
C LYS A 57 5.58 7.40 -18.59
N HIS A 58 4.77 6.75 -17.77
CA HIS A 58 3.91 5.66 -18.20
C HIS A 58 2.48 6.12 -18.50
N SER A 59 1.81 5.43 -19.39
CA SER A 59 0.37 5.63 -19.65
C SER A 59 -0.46 5.10 -18.47
N ILE A 60 -1.72 5.53 -18.38
CA ILE A 60 -2.68 5.03 -17.39
C ILE A 60 -2.77 3.50 -17.46
N GLU A 61 -2.87 2.95 -18.66
CA GLU A 61 -3.00 1.51 -18.86
C GLU A 61 -1.76 0.73 -18.38
N GLU A 62 -0.55 1.23 -18.66
CA GLU A 62 0.70 0.64 -18.16
C GLU A 62 0.77 0.68 -16.64
N ILE A 63 0.35 1.79 -16.03
CA ILE A 63 0.31 1.95 -14.57
C ILE A 63 -0.68 0.97 -13.95
N GLU A 64 -1.93 0.91 -14.43
CA GLU A 64 -2.98 0.05 -13.88
C GLU A 64 -2.65 -1.43 -13.97
N ASN A 65 -1.85 -1.84 -14.95
CA ASN A 65 -1.35 -3.20 -15.11
C ASN A 65 -0.09 -3.49 -14.29
N SER A 66 0.52 -2.50 -13.65
CA SER A 66 1.74 -2.68 -12.88
C SER A 66 1.50 -3.30 -11.49
N ASP A 67 2.48 -4.07 -11.01
CA ASP A 67 2.46 -4.60 -9.64
C ASP A 67 2.50 -3.48 -8.59
N LEU A 68 3.19 -2.37 -8.88
CA LEU A 68 3.24 -1.19 -8.03
C LEU A 68 1.86 -0.61 -7.80
N PHE A 69 1.04 -0.50 -8.83
CA PHE A 69 -0.33 -0.01 -8.72
C PHE A 69 -1.22 -1.02 -7.98
N LYS A 70 -1.08 -2.31 -8.31
CA LYS A 70 -1.86 -3.40 -7.71
C LYS A 70 -1.70 -3.48 -6.19
N TYR A 71 -0.47 -3.36 -5.69
CA TYR A 71 -0.14 -3.48 -4.27
C TYR A 71 0.13 -2.14 -3.59
N SER A 72 -0.17 -1.03 -4.25
CA SER A 72 0.04 0.32 -3.70
C SER A 72 -0.73 0.52 -2.40
N PRO A 73 -0.09 1.02 -1.33
CA PRO A 73 -0.77 1.37 -0.09
C PRO A 73 -1.62 2.65 -0.23
N TYR A 74 -1.51 3.33 -1.35
CA TYR A 74 -2.33 4.49 -1.70
C TYR A 74 -3.62 4.12 -2.42
N LYS A 75 -3.76 2.82 -2.79
CA LYS A 75 -4.97 2.29 -3.39
C LYS A 75 -6.10 2.26 -2.35
N GLU A 76 -7.31 2.53 -2.81
CA GLU A 76 -8.49 2.37 -1.98
C GLU A 76 -8.67 0.94 -1.50
N LEU A 77 -8.91 0.82 -0.20
CA LEU A 77 -9.37 -0.42 0.40
C LEU A 77 -10.90 -0.52 0.24
N ASN A 78 -11.40 -1.67 -0.15
CA ASN A 78 -12.83 -1.93 -0.05
C ASN A 78 -13.27 -2.01 1.43
N ASP A 79 -14.57 -2.00 1.67
CA ASP A 79 -15.12 -1.93 3.04
C ASP A 79 -14.62 -3.08 3.93
N SER A 80 -14.54 -4.29 3.40
CA SER A 80 -14.05 -5.45 4.17
C SER A 80 -12.55 -5.33 4.50
N GLN A 81 -11.74 -4.83 3.58
CA GLN A 81 -10.32 -4.58 3.80
C GLN A 81 -10.10 -3.45 4.80
N ARG A 82 -10.89 -2.38 4.70
CA ARG A 82 -10.87 -1.25 5.63
C ARG A 82 -11.20 -1.70 7.04
N GLN A 83 -12.31 -2.45 7.21
CA GLN A 83 -12.71 -3.00 8.49
C GLN A 83 -11.62 -3.88 9.09
N ALA A 84 -10.99 -4.75 8.29
CA ALA A 84 -9.88 -5.59 8.75
C ALA A 84 -8.68 -4.74 9.24
N VAL A 85 -8.34 -3.66 8.54
CA VAL A 85 -7.28 -2.76 8.97
C VAL A 85 -7.62 -2.06 10.28
N GLU A 86 -8.85 -1.54 10.42
CA GLU A 86 -9.32 -0.86 11.62
C GLU A 86 -9.29 -1.81 12.83
N ASP A 87 -9.79 -3.02 12.68
CA ASP A 87 -9.78 -4.05 13.73
C ASP A 87 -8.36 -4.42 14.17
N ILE A 88 -7.43 -4.57 13.21
CA ILE A 88 -6.02 -4.88 13.52
C ILE A 88 -5.37 -3.71 14.26
N VAL A 89 -5.55 -2.49 13.76
CA VAL A 89 -4.97 -1.28 14.37
C VAL A 89 -5.51 -1.08 15.78
N GLN A 90 -6.81 -1.29 15.99
CA GLN A 90 -7.40 -1.22 17.32
C GLN A 90 -6.77 -2.24 18.28
N LYS A 91 -6.64 -3.50 17.86
CA LYS A 91 -6.01 -4.55 18.68
C LYS A 91 -4.55 -4.27 18.99
N LEU A 92 -3.81 -3.72 18.03
CA LEU A 92 -2.43 -3.30 18.26
C LEU A 92 -2.33 -2.20 19.33
N LYS A 93 -3.23 -1.21 19.28
CA LYS A 93 -3.28 -0.11 20.26
C LYS A 93 -3.69 -0.58 21.66
N GLU A 94 -4.61 -1.51 21.75
CA GLU A 94 -5.04 -2.09 23.02
C GLU A 94 -3.94 -2.93 23.69
N GLY A 95 -2.99 -3.45 22.92
CA GLY A 95 -1.91 -4.30 23.42
C GLY A 95 -2.39 -5.58 24.12
N THR A 96 -3.63 -5.99 23.84
CA THR A 96 -4.30 -7.11 24.53
C THR A 96 -4.06 -8.47 23.88
N VAL A 97 -3.49 -8.49 22.68
CA VAL A 97 -3.33 -9.71 21.89
C VAL A 97 -1.93 -9.81 21.29
N ASP A 98 -1.33 -11.00 21.42
CA ASP A 98 -0.02 -11.30 20.83
C ASP A 98 -0.13 -11.70 19.35
N LYS A 99 -1.30 -12.10 18.90
CA LYS A 99 -1.52 -12.61 17.55
C LYS A 99 -2.91 -12.24 17.02
N VAL A 100 -2.93 -11.72 15.79
CA VAL A 100 -4.15 -11.48 15.02
C VAL A 100 -4.10 -12.34 13.76
N VAL A 101 -5.17 -13.08 13.46
CA VAL A 101 -5.29 -13.89 12.25
C VAL A 101 -6.38 -13.29 11.36
N VAL A 102 -6.00 -12.98 10.12
CA VAL A 102 -6.93 -12.45 9.11
C VAL A 102 -7.25 -13.56 8.10
N ASN A 103 -8.48 -14.03 8.14
CA ASN A 103 -8.98 -15.01 7.19
C ASN A 103 -9.64 -14.33 6.00
N GLY A 104 -9.42 -14.87 4.81
CA GLY A 104 -10.05 -14.38 3.59
C GLY A 104 -9.83 -15.32 2.43
N MET A 105 -10.79 -15.33 1.50
CA MET A 105 -10.69 -16.15 0.29
C MET A 105 -9.44 -15.82 -0.54
N PRO A 106 -8.93 -16.72 -1.38
CA PRO A 106 -7.93 -16.39 -2.38
C PRO A 106 -8.40 -15.19 -3.22
N GLY A 107 -7.49 -14.24 -3.48
CA GLY A 107 -7.81 -13.03 -4.24
C GLY A 107 -8.55 -11.93 -3.47
N SER A 108 -8.88 -12.09 -2.19
CA SER A 108 -9.55 -11.04 -1.38
C SER A 108 -8.66 -9.82 -1.09
N GLY A 109 -7.38 -9.85 -1.47
CA GLY A 109 -6.44 -8.75 -1.29
C GLY A 109 -5.75 -8.71 0.06
N LYS A 110 -5.56 -9.86 0.74
CA LYS A 110 -4.83 -9.94 2.02
C LYS A 110 -3.46 -9.28 1.96
N THR A 111 -2.71 -9.51 0.88
CA THR A 111 -1.40 -8.89 0.65
C THR A 111 -1.51 -7.36 0.54
N ILE A 112 -2.58 -6.84 -0.08
CA ILE A 112 -2.83 -5.38 -0.15
C ILE A 112 -3.05 -4.81 1.26
N VAL A 113 -3.84 -5.49 2.08
CA VAL A 113 -4.05 -5.13 3.50
C VAL A 113 -2.72 -5.13 4.26
N ALA A 114 -1.87 -6.12 4.04
CA ALA A 114 -0.56 -6.21 4.69
C ALA A 114 0.36 -5.05 4.28
N VAL A 115 0.45 -4.71 2.99
CA VAL A 115 1.25 -3.56 2.51
C VAL A 115 0.71 -2.24 3.05
N TYR A 116 -0.62 -2.09 3.10
CA TYR A 116 -1.26 -0.92 3.71
C TYR A 116 -0.89 -0.79 5.20
N LEU A 117 -0.97 -1.89 5.95
CA LEU A 117 -0.58 -1.91 7.37
C LEU A 117 0.90 -1.59 7.57
N MET A 118 1.80 -2.11 6.73
CA MET A 118 3.22 -1.75 6.78
C MET A 118 3.43 -0.25 6.63
N LYS A 119 2.73 0.38 5.67
CA LYS A 119 2.79 1.82 5.46
C LYS A 119 2.17 2.59 6.63
N TYR A 120 1.03 2.11 7.15
CA TYR A 120 0.39 2.70 8.33
C TYR A 120 1.34 2.72 9.53
N LEU A 121 1.99 1.60 9.81
CA LEU A 121 2.92 1.47 10.95
C LEU A 121 4.17 2.34 10.75
N ALA A 122 4.67 2.46 9.51
CA ALA A 122 5.82 3.30 9.19
C ALA A 122 5.54 4.79 9.36
N ASP A 123 4.31 5.23 9.07
CA ASP A 123 3.90 6.65 9.18
C ASP A 123 3.47 7.05 10.60
N SER A 124 3.19 6.09 11.46
CA SER A 124 2.67 6.34 12.80
C SER A 124 3.80 6.62 13.79
N GLU A 125 3.73 7.75 14.48
CA GLU A 125 4.68 8.12 15.55
C GLU A 125 4.67 7.12 16.71
N GLU A 126 3.55 6.45 16.96
CA GLU A 126 3.39 5.43 18.01
C GLU A 126 4.32 4.23 17.80
N TYR A 127 4.64 3.92 16.53
CA TYR A 127 5.51 2.79 16.17
C TYR A 127 6.91 3.23 15.70
N ALA A 128 7.25 4.49 15.90
CA ALA A 128 8.57 5.01 15.56
C ALA A 128 9.67 4.24 16.31
N GLY A 129 10.69 3.79 15.59
CA GLY A 129 11.80 2.99 16.15
C GLY A 129 11.50 1.50 16.38
N LYS A 130 10.26 1.03 16.18
CA LYS A 130 9.92 -0.39 16.24
C LYS A 130 10.52 -1.16 15.07
N GLN A 131 10.98 -2.37 15.34
CA GLN A 131 11.44 -3.31 14.31
C GLN A 131 10.24 -4.03 13.71
N ILE A 132 9.83 -3.62 12.52
CA ILE A 132 8.65 -4.15 11.83
C ILE A 132 9.09 -4.93 10.60
N GLY A 133 8.61 -6.17 10.45
CA GLY A 133 8.93 -7.03 9.33
C GLY A 133 7.69 -7.55 8.59
N PHE A 134 7.83 -7.75 7.29
CA PHE A 134 6.82 -8.37 6.43
C PHE A 134 7.35 -9.67 5.86
N VAL A 135 6.85 -10.78 6.35
CA VAL A 135 7.28 -12.13 5.96
C VAL A 135 6.46 -12.58 4.74
N VAL A 136 7.16 -12.86 3.65
CA VAL A 136 6.57 -13.34 2.41
C VAL A 136 7.25 -14.67 2.04
N PRO A 137 6.58 -15.82 2.26
CA PRO A 137 7.17 -17.14 1.99
C PRO A 137 7.50 -17.35 0.51
N GLN A 138 6.62 -16.96 -0.38
CA GLN A 138 6.78 -17.17 -1.82
C GLN A 138 7.88 -16.26 -2.40
N THR A 139 8.89 -16.87 -3.02
CA THR A 139 10.09 -16.15 -3.50
C THR A 139 9.80 -15.12 -4.59
N SER A 140 8.91 -15.44 -5.55
CA SER A 140 8.52 -14.50 -6.60
C SER A 140 7.83 -13.27 -6.03
N LEU A 141 6.81 -13.47 -5.20
CA LEU A 141 6.09 -12.40 -4.53
C LEU A 141 7.01 -11.55 -3.62
N ARG A 142 7.94 -12.22 -2.91
CA ARG A 142 8.92 -11.52 -2.08
C ARG A 142 9.83 -10.57 -2.89
N LYS A 143 10.25 -10.97 -4.09
CA LYS A 143 11.01 -10.10 -4.99
C LYS A 143 10.19 -8.89 -5.42
N THR A 144 8.95 -9.11 -5.82
CA THR A 144 7.99 -8.04 -6.16
C THR A 144 7.78 -7.08 -4.98
N MET A 145 7.53 -7.62 -3.76
CA MET A 145 7.36 -6.79 -2.57
C MET A 145 8.59 -5.95 -2.24
N LYS A 146 9.80 -6.45 -2.47
CA LYS A 146 11.03 -5.65 -2.29
C LYS A 146 11.11 -4.47 -3.25
N ILE A 147 10.66 -4.63 -4.49
CA ILE A 147 10.59 -3.55 -5.47
C ILE A 147 9.56 -2.51 -5.02
N ILE A 148 8.37 -2.96 -4.63
CA ILE A 148 7.28 -2.11 -4.16
C ILE A 148 7.72 -1.31 -2.92
N PHE A 149 8.33 -1.95 -1.92
CA PHE A 149 8.79 -1.28 -0.70
C PHE A 149 9.87 -0.22 -0.97
N ARG A 150 10.68 -0.41 -2.03
CA ARG A 150 11.67 0.59 -2.44
C ARG A 150 11.03 1.87 -2.99
N SER A 151 9.88 1.76 -3.65
CA SER A 151 9.16 2.89 -4.26
C SER A 151 8.18 3.59 -3.32
N ILE A 152 7.99 3.05 -2.09
CA ILE A 152 7.09 3.64 -1.10
C ILE A 152 7.91 4.38 -0.05
N TYR A 153 7.70 5.68 0.06
CA TYR A 153 8.35 6.49 1.10
C TYR A 153 8.05 5.93 2.51
N GLY A 154 9.07 5.83 3.34
CA GLY A 154 8.98 5.30 4.70
C GLY A 154 9.07 3.77 4.80
N LEU A 155 9.09 3.03 3.69
CA LEU A 155 9.33 1.59 3.66
C LEU A 155 10.72 1.25 3.13
N SER A 156 11.22 0.08 3.50
CA SER A 156 12.53 -0.42 3.04
C SER A 156 12.42 -1.87 2.54
N PRO A 157 13.11 -2.23 1.44
CA PRO A 157 13.22 -3.61 0.99
C PRO A 157 13.76 -4.57 2.05
N SER A 158 14.51 -4.08 3.02
CA SER A 158 15.05 -4.87 4.14
C SER A 158 13.98 -5.34 5.13
N GLN A 159 12.79 -4.74 5.12
CA GLN A 159 11.65 -5.16 5.93
C GLN A 159 10.92 -6.37 5.33
N VAL A 160 11.15 -6.67 4.04
CA VAL A 160 10.55 -7.82 3.35
C VAL A 160 11.43 -9.05 3.54
N LEU A 161 10.93 -10.01 4.29
CA LEU A 161 11.65 -11.13 4.86
C LEU A 161 11.23 -12.47 4.24
N SER A 162 12.16 -13.42 4.22
CA SER A 162 11.83 -14.83 4.10
C SER A 162 11.48 -15.42 5.49
N PRO A 163 10.83 -16.57 5.58
CA PRO A 163 10.61 -17.24 6.87
C PRO A 163 11.90 -17.49 7.66
N SER A 164 13.01 -17.79 6.98
CA SER A 164 14.31 -18.00 7.62
C SER A 164 14.99 -16.71 8.12
N ASP A 165 14.56 -15.55 7.66
CA ASP A 165 15.14 -14.27 8.09
C ASP A 165 14.60 -13.84 9.48
N VAL A 166 13.43 -14.36 9.88
CA VAL A 166 12.78 -14.00 11.15
C VAL A 166 13.63 -14.38 12.35
N THR A 167 14.41 -15.46 12.26
CA THR A 167 15.27 -15.93 13.36
C THR A 167 16.56 -15.14 13.53
N LYS A 168 16.91 -14.29 12.56
CA LYS A 168 18.19 -13.56 12.53
C LYS A 168 18.23 -12.35 13.46
N LYS A 169 17.06 -11.77 13.78
CA LYS A 169 16.94 -10.63 14.70
C LYS A 169 15.58 -10.61 15.38
N LYS A 170 15.44 -9.81 16.45
CA LYS A 170 14.16 -9.60 17.11
C LYS A 170 13.33 -8.59 16.33
N TYR A 171 12.02 -8.82 16.25
CA TYR A 171 11.03 -7.93 15.70
C TYR A 171 9.99 -7.61 16.76
N ASP A 172 9.51 -6.38 16.78
CA ASP A 172 8.40 -5.96 17.64
C ASP A 172 7.06 -6.33 16.99
N ILE A 173 6.97 -6.22 15.65
CA ILE A 173 5.76 -6.56 14.89
C ILE A 173 6.18 -7.35 13.64
N LEU A 174 5.51 -8.47 13.41
CA LEU A 174 5.64 -9.25 12.18
C LEU A 174 4.27 -9.39 11.50
N LEU A 175 4.21 -8.95 10.25
CA LEU A 175 3.13 -9.30 9.35
C LEU A 175 3.56 -10.53 8.55
N VAL A 176 2.72 -11.55 8.48
CA VAL A 176 3.02 -12.78 7.75
C VAL A 176 1.94 -13.01 6.70
N ASP A 177 2.35 -12.98 5.44
CA ASP A 177 1.46 -13.31 4.31
C ASP A 177 1.47 -14.84 4.09
N GLU A 178 0.30 -15.40 3.79
CA GLU A 178 0.14 -16.86 3.58
C GLU A 178 0.70 -17.72 4.75
N ALA A 179 0.25 -17.46 5.97
CA ALA A 179 0.60 -18.25 7.15
C ALA A 179 -0.15 -19.61 7.15
N HIS A 180 0.32 -20.54 6.34
CA HIS A 180 -0.16 -21.95 6.30
C HIS A 180 0.67 -22.83 7.18
#